data_0155f4970761ebf89fbdf0f9854f52c0
#
_entry.id   0155f4970761ebf89fbdf0f9854f52c0
#
_cell.length_a   1.000
_cell.length_b   1.000
_cell.length_c   1.000
_cell.angle_alpha   90.00
_cell.angle_beta   90.00
_cell.angle_gamma   90.00
#
_symmetry.space_group_name_H-M   'P 1'
#
loop_
_entity.id
_entity.type
_entity.pdbx_description
1 polymer ?
#
loop_
_entity_poly.entity_id
_entity_poly.type
_entity_poly.pdbx_seq_one_letter_code
_entity_poly.pdbx_strand_id
1 'polypeptide(L)'
;SDLPIVSGAMGYISYDYGREKENVAARHPKEVDMPDLILCFYDNFIIEDHQEKRFYLVANGQTKEVDTLLDDVENTVAETYTLWKNGQIPGTKDDHSKIRVTPNFTKEDYKQAVQDMIDYIVEGDIYIANMTQHLTVESTRTPYDVFCSLRRDNPSPFGGYLNYGDLQIVSASPERFLQMRDGVVATRPIKGTRKRGATREEDAAMRKELEESDKDKSELLMIVDLERNDLNRVCMPGSVKVTEMYSIETYATVFHLVSEVQGRLAEDKNVVDLLEAAFPGGSITGAPKLRAMEIIEEL
;
A
#
# COMPACT_ATOMS: atom_id res chain seq x y z
N SER A 1 -11.24 16.27 -17.07
CA SER A 1 -11.15 16.70 -15.68
C SER A 1 -9.71 16.53 -15.20
N ASP A 2 -9.17 17.52 -14.51
CA ASP A 2 -7.82 17.46 -13.92
C ASP A 2 -7.81 16.75 -12.57
N LEU A 3 -8.99 16.31 -12.08
CA LEU A 3 -9.13 15.56 -10.85
C LEU A 3 -8.50 14.15 -10.98
N PRO A 4 -7.90 13.63 -9.89
CA PRO A 4 -7.22 12.34 -9.91
C PRO A 4 -8.17 11.16 -10.15
N ILE A 5 -9.42 11.31 -9.75
CA ILE A 5 -10.50 10.33 -9.95
C ILE A 5 -11.81 11.06 -10.16
N VAL A 6 -12.63 10.60 -11.09
CA VAL A 6 -13.99 11.11 -11.32
C VAL A 6 -15.03 9.98 -11.33
N SER A 7 -14.60 8.74 -11.50
CA SER A 7 -15.43 7.53 -11.39
C SER A 7 -14.53 6.31 -11.19
N GLY A 8 -15.12 5.19 -10.82
CA GLY A 8 -14.41 3.92 -10.75
C GLY A 8 -14.72 3.13 -9.48
N ALA A 9 -13.88 2.13 -9.23
CA ALA A 9 -13.98 1.27 -8.07
C ALA A 9 -12.83 1.52 -7.10
N MET A 10 -13.11 1.43 -5.81
CA MET A 10 -12.13 1.40 -4.73
C MET A 10 -12.26 0.08 -3.98
N GLY A 11 -11.13 -0.48 -3.58
CA GLY A 11 -11.17 -1.76 -2.90
C GLY A 11 -9.79 -2.29 -2.58
N TYR A 12 -9.69 -3.60 -2.40
CA TYR A 12 -8.43 -4.28 -2.17
C TYR A 12 -8.38 -5.61 -2.92
N ILE A 13 -7.17 -6.10 -3.10
CA ILE A 13 -6.84 -7.44 -3.58
C ILE A 13 -5.91 -8.06 -2.53
N SER A 14 -6.27 -9.23 -2.01
CA SER A 14 -5.45 -9.93 -1.03
C SER A 14 -4.20 -10.54 -1.64
N TYR A 15 -3.18 -10.77 -0.83
CA TYR A 15 -1.99 -11.52 -1.24
C TYR A 15 -2.35 -12.93 -1.73
N ASP A 16 -3.31 -13.58 -1.09
CA ASP A 16 -3.79 -14.93 -1.45
C ASP A 16 -4.31 -15.02 -2.87
N TYR A 17 -4.98 -13.97 -3.38
CA TYR A 17 -5.36 -13.91 -4.80
C TYR A 17 -4.14 -14.08 -5.72
N GLY A 18 -3.03 -13.41 -5.42
CA GLY A 18 -1.79 -13.54 -6.18
C GLY A 18 -1.17 -14.93 -6.09
N ARG A 19 -1.23 -15.53 -4.90
CA ARG A 19 -0.77 -16.89 -4.64
C ARG A 19 -1.56 -17.92 -5.47
N GLU A 20 -2.88 -17.85 -5.43
CA GLU A 20 -3.75 -18.75 -6.22
C GLU A 20 -3.51 -18.58 -7.72
N LYS A 21 -3.39 -17.37 -8.20
CA LYS A 21 -3.11 -17.04 -9.59
C LYS A 21 -1.79 -17.65 -10.08
N GLU A 22 -0.74 -17.61 -9.27
CA GLU A 22 0.56 -18.18 -9.59
C GLU A 22 0.65 -19.69 -9.30
N ASN A 23 -0.46 -20.33 -8.90
CA ASN A 23 -0.56 -21.76 -8.54
C ASN A 23 0.39 -22.17 -7.41
N VAL A 24 0.69 -21.27 -6.50
CA VAL A 24 1.42 -21.59 -5.27
C VAL A 24 0.44 -22.22 -4.28
N ALA A 25 0.72 -23.44 -3.86
CA ALA A 25 -0.18 -24.21 -3.00
C ALA A 25 -0.26 -23.58 -1.60
N ALA A 26 -1.48 -23.42 -1.07
CA ALA A 26 -1.69 -23.03 0.32
C ALA A 26 -1.21 -24.15 1.26
N ARG A 27 -0.28 -23.80 2.15
CA ARG A 27 0.19 -24.73 3.19
C ARG A 27 -0.33 -24.37 4.57
N HIS A 28 -0.80 -23.13 4.74
CA HIS A 28 -1.35 -22.62 5.99
C HIS A 28 -2.85 -22.36 5.88
N PRO A 29 -3.60 -22.54 6.98
CA PRO A 29 -5.03 -22.21 7.00
C PRO A 29 -5.21 -20.68 6.88
N LYS A 30 -6.29 -20.27 6.21
CA LYS A 30 -6.67 -18.85 6.16
C LYS A 30 -7.11 -18.41 7.57
N GLU A 31 -6.35 -17.51 8.19
CA GLU A 31 -6.59 -17.07 9.57
C GLU A 31 -7.75 -16.08 9.68
N VAL A 32 -7.98 -15.29 8.64
CA VAL A 32 -9.05 -14.30 8.59
C VAL A 32 -10.02 -14.66 7.46
N ASP A 33 -11.29 -14.84 7.81
CA ASP A 33 -12.35 -15.08 6.83
C ASP A 33 -12.71 -13.77 6.14
N MET A 34 -12.02 -13.49 5.04
CA MET A 34 -12.23 -12.31 4.21
C MET A 34 -12.18 -12.67 2.72
N PRO A 35 -12.95 -12.00 1.86
CA PRO A 35 -12.85 -12.16 0.43
C PRO A 35 -11.46 -11.79 -0.10
N ASP A 36 -10.99 -12.46 -1.15
CA ASP A 36 -9.69 -12.14 -1.76
C ASP A 36 -9.72 -10.89 -2.62
N LEU A 37 -10.90 -10.44 -3.01
CA LEU A 37 -11.11 -9.22 -3.78
C LEU A 37 -12.42 -8.55 -3.37
N ILE A 38 -12.37 -7.28 -3.05
CA ILE A 38 -13.56 -6.41 -2.94
C ILE A 38 -13.33 -5.16 -3.78
N LEU A 39 -14.27 -4.87 -4.67
CA LEU A 39 -14.31 -3.63 -5.44
C LEU A 39 -15.68 -2.98 -5.27
N CYS A 40 -15.72 -1.77 -4.70
CA CYS A 40 -16.92 -0.97 -4.53
C CYS A 40 -16.92 0.16 -5.55
N PHE A 41 -18.00 0.26 -6.33
CA PHE A 41 -18.20 1.35 -7.28
C PHE A 41 -18.96 2.48 -6.59
N TYR A 42 -18.38 3.66 -6.63
CA TYR A 42 -18.94 4.85 -5.99
C TYR A 42 -19.49 5.79 -7.05
N ASP A 43 -20.71 6.26 -6.86
CA ASP A 43 -21.39 7.18 -7.76
C ASP A 43 -21.18 8.64 -7.37
N ASN A 44 -20.88 8.89 -6.10
CA ASN A 44 -20.49 10.19 -5.59
C ASN A 44 -19.36 10.09 -4.57
N PHE A 45 -18.56 11.14 -4.46
CA PHE A 45 -17.49 11.25 -3.47
C PHE A 45 -17.01 12.68 -3.29
N ILE A 46 -16.24 12.90 -2.25
CA ILE A 46 -15.59 14.18 -1.94
C ILE A 46 -14.09 14.02 -2.17
N ILE A 47 -13.50 14.96 -2.89
CA ILE A 47 -12.05 15.07 -3.05
C ILE A 47 -11.57 16.30 -2.28
N GLU A 48 -10.61 16.10 -1.37
CA GLU A 48 -9.89 17.19 -0.70
C GLU A 48 -8.55 17.42 -1.41
N ASP A 49 -8.38 18.60 -1.99
CA ASP A 49 -7.11 19.02 -2.59
C ASP A 49 -6.34 19.88 -1.58
N HIS A 50 -5.28 19.28 -1.00
CA HIS A 50 -4.45 19.95 -0.02
C HIS A 50 -3.55 21.04 -0.61
N GLN A 51 -3.22 20.97 -1.91
CA GLN A 51 -2.38 21.98 -2.59
C GLN A 51 -3.20 23.23 -2.89
N GLU A 52 -4.37 23.04 -3.51
CA GLU A 52 -5.29 24.13 -3.85
C GLU A 52 -6.16 24.56 -2.66
N LYS A 53 -6.17 23.79 -1.57
CA LYS A 53 -7.02 23.98 -0.37
C LYS A 53 -8.50 24.08 -0.73
N ARG A 54 -8.95 23.15 -1.56
CA ARG A 54 -10.32 23.06 -2.08
C ARG A 54 -10.92 21.70 -1.85
N PHE A 55 -12.25 21.67 -1.81
CA PHE A 55 -13.03 20.45 -1.85
C PHE A 55 -13.79 20.39 -3.18
N TYR A 56 -13.87 19.20 -3.74
CA TYR A 56 -14.68 18.93 -4.93
C TYR A 56 -15.70 17.88 -4.56
N LEU A 57 -16.96 18.15 -4.93
CA LEU A 57 -18.02 17.16 -4.90
C LEU A 57 -18.13 16.56 -6.28
N VAL A 58 -18.09 15.25 -6.38
CA VAL A 58 -18.14 14.52 -7.64
C VAL A 58 -19.36 13.61 -7.65
N ALA A 59 -20.14 13.64 -8.72
CA ALA A 59 -21.25 12.73 -8.96
C ALA A 59 -21.26 12.26 -10.40
N ASN A 60 -21.57 10.98 -10.65
CA ASN A 60 -21.51 10.34 -11.97
C ASN A 60 -22.89 10.06 -12.57
N GLY A 61 -23.95 10.08 -11.78
CA GLY A 61 -25.31 9.88 -12.25
C GLY A 61 -25.63 8.43 -12.66
N GLN A 62 -25.00 7.45 -12.05
CA GLN A 62 -25.24 6.02 -12.34
C GLN A 62 -26.43 5.46 -11.58
N THR A 63 -26.64 5.91 -10.33
CA THR A 63 -27.71 5.43 -9.45
C THR A 63 -28.86 6.41 -9.34
N LYS A 64 -28.60 7.71 -9.44
CA LYS A 64 -29.55 8.82 -9.38
C LYS A 64 -29.12 9.94 -10.32
N GLU A 65 -30.00 10.92 -10.56
CA GLU A 65 -29.62 12.15 -11.25
C GLU A 65 -28.49 12.89 -10.53
N VAL A 66 -27.59 13.50 -11.30
CA VAL A 66 -26.36 14.16 -10.80
C VAL A 66 -26.67 15.20 -9.74
N ASP A 67 -27.65 16.08 -9.99
CA ASP A 67 -28.03 17.15 -9.04
C ASP A 67 -28.53 16.56 -7.73
N THR A 68 -29.32 15.46 -7.77
CA THR A 68 -29.78 14.77 -6.58
C THR A 68 -28.62 14.18 -5.78
N LEU A 69 -27.60 13.59 -6.45
CA LEU A 69 -26.42 13.04 -5.80
C LEU A 69 -25.58 14.13 -5.13
N LEU A 70 -25.43 15.27 -5.77
CA LEU A 70 -24.71 16.42 -5.21
C LEU A 70 -25.43 16.98 -4.00
N ASP A 71 -26.76 17.17 -4.07
CA ASP A 71 -27.59 17.61 -2.96
C ASP A 71 -27.50 16.62 -1.78
N ASP A 72 -27.54 15.31 -2.02
CA ASP A 72 -27.39 14.29 -0.98
C ASP A 72 -26.05 14.43 -0.25
N VAL A 73 -24.95 14.67 -0.97
CA VAL A 73 -23.62 14.87 -0.37
C VAL A 73 -23.57 16.18 0.43
N GLU A 74 -24.06 17.29 -0.13
CA GLU A 74 -24.09 18.59 0.57
C GLU A 74 -24.90 18.52 1.86
N ASN A 75 -26.08 17.90 1.82
CA ASN A 75 -26.93 17.71 3.00
C ASN A 75 -26.23 16.87 4.06
N THR A 76 -25.60 15.74 3.66
CA THR A 76 -24.82 14.88 4.57
C THR A 76 -23.68 15.64 5.25
N VAL A 77 -22.95 16.46 4.51
CA VAL A 77 -21.88 17.30 5.05
C VAL A 77 -22.44 18.34 6.02
N ALA A 78 -23.52 19.02 5.67
CA ALA A 78 -24.16 20.05 6.51
C ALA A 78 -24.71 19.48 7.82
N GLU A 79 -25.37 18.32 7.76
CA GLU A 79 -25.86 17.60 8.94
C GLU A 79 -24.70 17.16 9.83
N THR A 80 -23.66 16.53 9.25
CA THR A 80 -22.47 16.08 9.97
C THR A 80 -21.76 17.26 10.65
N TYR A 81 -21.61 18.38 9.96
CA TYR A 81 -21.03 19.59 10.52
C TYR A 81 -21.85 20.12 11.70
N THR A 82 -23.18 20.08 11.62
CA THR A 82 -24.07 20.48 12.68
C THR A 82 -23.93 19.58 13.92
N LEU A 83 -23.87 18.26 13.71
CA LEU A 83 -23.63 17.30 14.79
C LEU A 83 -22.25 17.52 15.44
N TRP A 84 -21.22 17.77 14.64
CA TRP A 84 -19.88 18.06 15.15
C TRP A 84 -19.85 19.34 15.99
N LYS A 85 -20.45 20.42 15.47
CA LYS A 85 -20.52 21.72 16.16
C LYS A 85 -21.25 21.62 17.51
N ASN A 86 -22.24 20.74 17.61
CA ASN A 86 -23.02 20.50 18.82
C ASN A 86 -22.35 19.49 19.77
N GLY A 87 -21.14 19.00 19.47
CA GLY A 87 -20.42 17.99 20.26
C GLY A 87 -21.09 16.62 20.28
N GLN A 88 -21.91 16.32 19.27
CA GLN A 88 -22.66 15.06 19.16
C GLN A 88 -21.88 13.98 18.41
N ILE A 89 -20.79 14.35 17.73
CA ILE A 89 -19.86 13.38 17.16
C ILE A 89 -18.82 13.07 18.22
N PRO A 90 -18.70 11.81 18.67
CA PRO A 90 -17.67 11.41 19.62
C PRO A 90 -16.27 11.72 19.05
N GLY A 91 -15.43 12.34 19.86
CA GLY A 91 -13.99 12.43 19.53
C GLY A 91 -13.33 11.04 19.60
N THR A 92 -12.18 10.90 18.94
CA THR A 92 -11.36 9.69 19.05
C THR A 92 -10.99 9.45 20.51
N LYS A 93 -11.24 8.25 21.02
CA LYS A 93 -10.85 7.88 22.38
C LYS A 93 -9.41 7.37 22.36
N ASP A 94 -8.53 8.09 23.03
CA ASP A 94 -7.20 7.56 23.36
C ASP A 94 -7.38 6.55 24.52
N ASP A 95 -7.50 5.29 24.18
CA ASP A 95 -7.51 4.20 25.15
C ASP A 95 -6.08 3.68 25.30
N HIS A 96 -5.49 3.94 26.47
CA HIS A 96 -4.17 3.45 26.86
C HIS A 96 -4.25 2.16 27.68
N SER A 97 -5.37 1.44 27.62
CA SER A 97 -5.52 0.15 28.28
C SER A 97 -4.46 -0.82 27.79
N LYS A 98 -4.05 -1.74 28.68
CA LYS A 98 -3.13 -2.81 28.29
C LYS A 98 -3.82 -3.71 27.27
N ILE A 99 -3.36 -3.67 26.04
CA ILE A 99 -3.82 -4.56 24.97
C ILE A 99 -3.06 -5.89 25.07
N ARG A 100 -3.77 -6.98 24.78
CA ARG A 100 -3.17 -8.29 24.58
C ARG A 100 -2.84 -8.45 23.11
N VAL A 101 -1.58 -8.73 22.82
CA VAL A 101 -1.10 -9.02 21.47
C VAL A 101 -0.74 -10.50 21.40
N THR A 102 -1.30 -11.21 20.43
CA THR A 102 -1.03 -12.62 20.18
C THR A 102 -0.43 -12.77 18.78
N PRO A 103 0.85 -13.12 18.66
CA PRO A 103 1.47 -13.41 17.36
C PRO A 103 1.10 -14.81 16.88
N ASN A 104 1.14 -15.03 15.56
CA ASN A 104 0.97 -16.36 14.96
C ASN A 104 2.25 -17.22 15.05
N PHE A 105 3.39 -16.62 15.31
CA PHE A 105 4.66 -17.30 15.59
C PHE A 105 5.03 -17.19 17.06
N THR A 106 5.65 -18.23 17.62
CA THR A 106 6.49 -18.02 18.79
C THR A 106 7.77 -17.28 18.37
N LYS A 107 8.48 -16.68 19.31
CA LYS A 107 9.75 -16.00 19.02
C LYS A 107 10.79 -16.96 18.43
N GLU A 108 10.80 -18.17 18.92
CA GLU A 108 11.73 -19.24 18.53
C GLU A 108 11.40 -19.72 17.10
N ASP A 109 10.14 -19.99 16.79
CA ASP A 109 9.69 -20.42 15.46
C ASP A 109 9.96 -19.33 14.42
N TYR A 110 9.69 -18.05 14.75
CA TYR A 110 9.99 -16.93 13.84
C TYR A 110 11.48 -16.82 13.52
N LYS A 111 12.35 -17.02 14.54
CA LYS A 111 13.80 -17.02 14.32
C LYS A 111 14.25 -18.20 13.46
N GLN A 112 13.61 -19.37 13.64
CA GLN A 112 13.93 -20.53 12.81
C GLN A 112 13.50 -20.27 11.36
N ALA A 113 12.29 -19.78 11.12
CA ALA A 113 11.83 -19.43 9.79
C ALA A 113 12.75 -18.40 9.09
N VAL A 114 13.24 -17.40 9.83
CA VAL A 114 14.22 -16.45 9.29
C VAL A 114 15.55 -17.15 8.98
N GLN A 115 15.99 -18.10 9.80
CA GLN A 115 17.22 -18.86 9.53
C GLN A 115 17.07 -19.74 8.28
N ASP A 116 15.95 -20.46 8.16
CA ASP A 116 15.65 -21.29 7.00
C ASP A 116 15.61 -20.45 5.71
N MET A 117 15.04 -19.24 5.78
CA MET A 117 15.06 -18.30 4.66
C MET A 117 16.49 -17.84 4.29
N ILE A 118 17.34 -17.61 5.27
CA ILE A 118 18.77 -17.30 5.05
C ILE A 118 19.47 -18.48 4.38
N ASP A 119 19.15 -19.70 4.77
CA ASP A 119 19.73 -20.91 4.19
C ASP A 119 19.33 -21.04 2.72
N TYR A 120 18.07 -20.76 2.33
CA TYR A 120 17.64 -20.67 0.92
C TYR A 120 18.37 -19.59 0.13
N ILE A 121 18.72 -18.46 0.75
CA ILE A 121 19.54 -17.42 0.13
C ILE A 121 20.97 -17.94 -0.11
N VAL A 122 21.56 -18.61 0.89
CA VAL A 122 22.92 -19.18 0.79
C VAL A 122 23.00 -20.30 -0.24
N GLU A 123 21.95 -21.11 -0.36
CA GLU A 123 21.85 -22.17 -1.38
C GLU A 123 21.61 -21.62 -2.79
N GLY A 124 21.18 -20.36 -2.91
CA GLY A 124 20.99 -19.68 -4.17
C GLY A 124 19.59 -19.83 -4.76
N ASP A 125 18.61 -20.29 -3.99
CA ASP A 125 17.21 -20.38 -4.41
C ASP A 125 16.59 -19.01 -4.62
N ILE A 126 16.87 -18.08 -3.71
CA ILE A 126 16.38 -16.70 -3.74
C ILE A 126 17.48 -15.71 -3.36
N TYR A 127 17.29 -14.45 -3.73
CA TYR A 127 18.19 -13.34 -3.32
C TYR A 127 17.63 -12.58 -2.12
N ILE A 128 16.30 -12.45 -2.06
CA ILE A 128 15.58 -11.72 -1.03
C ILE A 128 14.17 -12.28 -0.91
N ALA A 129 13.62 -12.32 0.30
CA ALA A 129 12.22 -12.53 0.55
C ALA A 129 11.73 -11.67 1.72
N ASN A 130 10.43 -11.35 1.72
CA ASN A 130 9.82 -10.54 2.75
C ASN A 130 9.09 -11.43 3.76
N MET A 131 9.76 -11.76 4.87
CA MET A 131 9.16 -12.54 5.95
C MET A 131 8.28 -11.65 6.82
N THR A 132 7.01 -12.05 6.99
CA THR A 132 6.03 -11.35 7.80
C THR A 132 5.51 -12.20 8.94
N GLN A 133 4.87 -11.56 9.92
CA GLN A 133 4.09 -12.24 10.95
C GLN A 133 2.76 -11.54 11.14
N HIS A 134 1.77 -12.28 11.60
CA HIS A 134 0.46 -11.79 11.96
C HIS A 134 0.35 -11.56 13.46
N LEU A 135 -0.17 -10.42 13.87
CA LEU A 135 -0.41 -10.06 15.26
C LEU A 135 -1.90 -9.84 15.50
N THR A 136 -2.52 -10.69 16.30
CA THR A 136 -3.92 -10.49 16.70
C THR A 136 -3.97 -9.63 17.95
N VAL A 137 -4.82 -8.60 17.93
CA VAL A 137 -4.98 -7.64 19.02
C VAL A 137 -6.46 -7.52 19.40
N GLU A 138 -6.77 -7.81 20.66
CA GLU A 138 -8.08 -7.47 21.22
C GLU A 138 -8.08 -6.00 21.66
N SER A 139 -9.00 -5.21 21.11
CA SER A 139 -9.08 -3.77 21.35
C SER A 139 -10.53 -3.30 21.47
N THR A 140 -10.75 -2.33 22.34
CA THR A 140 -12.03 -1.61 22.45
C THR A 140 -12.09 -0.39 21.53
N ARG A 141 -10.97 -0.05 20.86
CA ARG A 141 -10.92 1.05 19.89
C ARG A 141 -11.61 0.63 18.61
N THR A 142 -12.36 1.54 18.02
CA THR A 142 -12.92 1.31 16.69
C THR A 142 -11.79 1.35 15.63
N PRO A 143 -11.92 0.63 14.52
CA PRO A 143 -10.95 0.74 13.41
C PRO A 143 -10.81 2.16 12.87
N TYR A 144 -11.89 2.97 12.92
CA TYR A 144 -11.85 4.38 12.56
C TYR A 144 -10.98 5.22 13.52
N ASP A 145 -11.05 4.97 14.84
CA ASP A 145 -10.16 5.62 15.81
C ASP A 145 -8.70 5.28 15.56
N VAL A 146 -8.42 4.02 15.20
CA VAL A 146 -7.07 3.58 14.82
C VAL A 146 -6.61 4.33 13.57
N PHE A 147 -7.46 4.42 12.53
CA PHE A 147 -7.16 5.18 11.32
C PHE A 147 -6.86 6.66 11.62
N CYS A 148 -7.68 7.32 12.42
CA CYS A 148 -7.47 8.72 12.81
C CYS A 148 -6.14 8.93 13.54
N SER A 149 -5.77 7.99 14.43
CA SER A 149 -4.48 8.04 15.12
C SER A 149 -3.31 7.85 14.16
N LEU A 150 -3.37 6.86 13.26
CA LEU A 150 -2.34 6.64 12.25
C LEU A 150 -2.18 7.84 11.32
N ARG A 151 -3.29 8.42 10.85
CA ARG A 151 -3.29 9.61 9.98
C ARG A 151 -2.65 10.81 10.67
N ARG A 152 -2.85 10.98 11.98
CA ARG A 152 -2.26 12.06 12.76
C ARG A 152 -0.77 11.85 13.04
N ASP A 153 -0.41 10.65 13.48
CA ASP A 153 0.89 10.38 14.07
C ASP A 153 1.91 9.85 13.03
N ASN A 154 1.42 9.18 11.99
CA ASN A 154 2.22 8.65 10.89
C ASN A 154 1.48 8.77 9.55
N PRO A 155 1.28 9.98 9.04
CA PRO A 155 0.60 10.20 7.77
C PRO A 155 1.38 9.54 6.62
N SER A 156 0.72 8.62 5.95
CA SER A 156 1.27 7.89 4.80
C SER A 156 0.56 8.28 3.51
N PRO A 157 1.30 8.43 2.38
CA PRO A 157 0.72 8.93 1.12
C PRO A 157 -0.34 7.99 0.53
N PHE A 158 -0.30 6.70 0.84
CA PHE A 158 -1.25 5.67 0.39
C PHE A 158 -2.00 5.05 1.57
N GLY A 159 -2.13 5.79 2.66
CA GLY A 159 -2.95 5.40 3.80
C GLY A 159 -4.44 5.44 3.44
N GLY A 160 -5.24 4.53 4.01
CA GLY A 160 -6.67 4.46 3.75
C GLY A 160 -7.45 3.76 4.84
N TYR A 161 -8.76 4.02 4.85
CA TYR A 161 -9.74 3.32 5.65
C TYR A 161 -10.86 2.82 4.75
N LEU A 162 -10.99 1.50 4.66
CA LEU A 162 -12.03 0.84 3.89
C LEU A 162 -13.01 0.17 4.85
N ASN A 163 -14.29 0.52 4.75
CA ASN A 163 -15.34 0.02 5.62
C ASN A 163 -16.36 -0.80 4.82
N TYR A 164 -16.37 -2.10 5.04
CA TYR A 164 -17.28 -3.06 4.42
C TYR A 164 -18.27 -3.67 5.43
N GLY A 165 -18.59 -2.94 6.50
CA GLY A 165 -19.43 -3.43 7.59
C GLY A 165 -18.62 -4.22 8.61
N ASP A 166 -18.74 -5.54 8.59
CA ASP A 166 -18.04 -6.41 9.55
C ASP A 166 -16.53 -6.51 9.26
N LEU A 167 -16.11 -6.28 8.02
CA LEU A 167 -14.73 -6.19 7.62
C LEU A 167 -14.31 -4.72 7.44
N GLN A 168 -13.28 -4.30 8.15
CA GLN A 168 -12.72 -2.96 8.03
C GLN A 168 -11.22 -3.05 7.87
N ILE A 169 -10.68 -2.34 6.88
CA ILE A 169 -9.24 -2.31 6.59
C ILE A 169 -8.70 -0.92 6.89
N VAL A 170 -7.67 -0.87 7.73
CA VAL A 170 -6.91 0.35 8.03
C VAL A 170 -5.50 0.19 7.47
N SER A 171 -5.12 1.06 6.56
CA SER A 171 -3.81 1.04 5.91
C SER A 171 -3.01 2.30 6.19
N ALA A 172 -1.71 2.14 6.43
CA ALA A 172 -0.74 3.22 6.52
C ALA A 172 0.43 2.95 5.55
N SER A 173 0.11 2.56 4.31
CA SER A 173 1.11 2.21 3.29
C SER A 173 1.88 3.43 2.81
N PRO A 174 3.22 3.40 2.81
CA PRO A 174 4.06 4.44 2.23
C PRO A 174 4.32 4.24 0.73
N GLU A 175 4.07 3.04 0.19
CA GLU A 175 4.56 2.62 -1.12
C GLU A 175 3.46 2.61 -2.18
N ARG A 176 3.77 3.18 -3.34
CA ARG A 176 2.92 3.10 -4.53
C ARG A 176 3.24 1.82 -5.29
N PHE A 177 2.27 0.90 -5.31
CA PHE A 177 2.38 -0.33 -6.09
C PHE A 177 2.37 -0.01 -7.60
N LEU A 178 1.26 0.53 -8.10
CA LEU A 178 1.08 0.88 -9.50
C LEU A 178 0.30 2.19 -9.64
N GLN A 179 0.62 2.93 -10.68
CA GLN A 179 -0.18 4.02 -11.19
C GLN A 179 -0.28 3.87 -12.71
N MET A 180 -1.46 4.03 -13.27
CA MET A 180 -1.65 4.11 -14.71
C MET A 180 -2.44 5.37 -15.06
N ARG A 181 -1.90 6.19 -15.96
CA ARG A 181 -2.57 7.38 -16.48
C ARG A 181 -2.23 7.55 -17.94
N ASP A 182 -3.25 7.72 -18.79
CA ASP A 182 -3.10 7.94 -20.25
C ASP A 182 -2.22 6.87 -20.93
N GLY A 183 -2.35 5.62 -20.49
CA GLY A 183 -1.56 4.48 -20.98
C GLY A 183 -0.13 4.43 -20.49
N VAL A 184 0.31 5.38 -19.66
CA VAL A 184 1.61 5.32 -18.95
C VAL A 184 1.42 4.62 -17.62
N VAL A 185 2.18 3.57 -17.41
CA VAL A 185 2.24 2.81 -16.15
C VAL A 185 3.50 3.22 -15.39
N ALA A 186 3.37 3.43 -14.09
CA ALA A 186 4.49 3.72 -13.20
C ALA A 186 4.39 2.89 -11.92
N THR A 187 5.53 2.45 -11.43
CA THR A 187 5.71 1.85 -10.11
C THR A 187 6.84 2.57 -9.38
N ARG A 188 6.75 2.65 -8.04
CA ARG A 188 7.69 3.45 -7.25
C ARG A 188 8.13 2.70 -6.00
N PRO A 189 9.02 1.72 -6.15
CA PRO A 189 9.51 0.91 -5.05
C PRO A 189 10.36 1.72 -4.07
N ILE A 190 10.28 1.30 -2.81
CA ILE A 190 11.02 1.87 -1.68
C ILE A 190 11.91 0.78 -1.07
N LYS A 191 13.20 1.05 -0.90
CA LYS A 191 14.09 0.31 -0.01
C LYS A 191 15.02 1.31 0.69
N GLY A 192 15.27 1.05 1.95
CA GLY A 192 16.02 1.96 2.79
C GLY A 192 15.15 3.07 3.39
N THR A 193 15.23 3.16 4.71
CA THR A 193 14.50 4.16 5.50
C THR A 193 15.39 4.66 6.62
N ARG A 194 15.39 5.97 6.85
CA ARG A 194 16.00 6.60 8.02
C ARG A 194 14.99 7.51 8.70
N LYS A 195 15.02 7.54 10.02
CA LYS A 195 14.19 8.49 10.78
C LYS A 195 14.68 9.92 10.55
N ARG A 196 13.78 10.87 10.73
CA ARG A 196 14.14 12.30 10.76
C ARG A 196 14.99 12.59 11.98
N GLY A 197 15.96 13.48 11.83
CA GLY A 197 16.77 13.98 12.94
C GLY A 197 16.01 15.01 13.79
N ALA A 198 16.37 15.10 15.08
CA ALA A 198 15.80 16.10 15.98
C ALA A 198 16.36 17.51 15.72
N THR A 199 17.58 17.60 15.18
CA THR A 199 18.22 18.86 14.76
C THR A 199 18.46 18.85 13.25
N ARG A 200 18.77 20.01 12.67
CA ARG A 200 19.11 20.12 11.24
C ARG A 200 20.37 19.32 10.87
N GLU A 201 21.32 19.28 11.76
CA GLU A 201 22.59 18.56 11.60
C GLU A 201 22.35 17.05 11.60
N GLU A 202 21.57 16.55 12.57
CA GLU A 202 21.18 15.15 12.63
C GLU A 202 20.34 14.75 11.42
N ASP A 203 19.40 15.59 11.00
CA ASP A 203 18.52 15.34 9.85
C ASP A 203 19.35 15.23 8.56
N ALA A 204 20.31 16.14 8.37
CA ALA A 204 21.25 16.08 7.24
C ALA A 204 22.15 14.84 7.29
N ALA A 205 22.60 14.41 8.48
CA ALA A 205 23.39 13.21 8.66
C ALA A 205 22.59 11.93 8.31
N MET A 206 21.35 11.81 8.78
CA MET A 206 20.47 10.68 8.46
C MET A 206 20.18 10.58 6.96
N ARG A 207 19.89 11.74 6.33
CA ARG A 207 19.69 11.79 4.88
C ARG A 207 20.94 11.34 4.12
N LYS A 208 22.10 11.86 4.49
CA LYS A 208 23.38 11.49 3.85
C LYS A 208 23.72 10.01 4.04
N GLU A 209 23.52 9.47 5.24
CA GLU A 209 23.70 8.05 5.51
C GLU A 209 22.87 7.18 4.56
N LEU A 210 21.61 7.57 4.31
CA LEU A 210 20.75 6.85 3.38
C LEU A 210 21.23 7.01 1.92
N GLU A 211 21.63 8.22 1.52
CA GLU A 211 22.17 8.51 0.19
C GLU A 211 23.45 7.72 -0.12
N GLU A 212 24.27 7.43 0.87
CA GLU A 212 25.56 6.74 0.73
C GLU A 212 25.46 5.23 1.01
N SER A 213 24.30 4.71 1.40
CA SER A 213 24.12 3.30 1.76
C SER A 213 24.14 2.39 0.53
N ASP A 214 25.26 1.72 0.28
CA ASP A 214 25.39 0.73 -0.80
C ASP A 214 24.46 -0.46 -0.60
N LYS A 215 24.18 -0.85 0.63
CA LYS A 215 23.22 -1.91 0.96
C LYS A 215 21.83 -1.55 0.46
N ASP A 216 21.30 -0.38 0.89
CA ASP A 216 19.95 0.05 0.53
C ASP A 216 19.80 0.24 -0.98
N LYS A 217 20.84 0.77 -1.65
CA LYS A 217 20.89 0.89 -3.13
C LYS A 217 20.86 -0.46 -3.82
N SER A 218 21.61 -1.44 -3.33
CA SER A 218 21.66 -2.78 -3.92
C SER A 218 20.32 -3.50 -3.78
N GLU A 219 19.67 -3.39 -2.61
CA GLU A 219 18.33 -3.92 -2.39
C GLU A 219 17.30 -3.25 -3.30
N LEU A 220 17.34 -1.92 -3.43
CA LEU A 220 16.43 -1.19 -4.30
C LEU A 220 16.64 -1.53 -5.78
N LEU A 221 17.90 -1.69 -6.22
CA LEU A 221 18.21 -2.08 -7.60
C LEU A 221 17.56 -3.42 -7.96
N MET A 222 17.60 -4.38 -7.05
CA MET A 222 17.01 -5.71 -7.25
C MET A 222 15.49 -5.62 -7.44
N ILE A 223 14.81 -4.81 -6.64
CA ILE A 223 13.36 -4.59 -6.77
C ILE A 223 13.03 -3.83 -8.06
N VAL A 224 13.81 -2.82 -8.42
CA VAL A 224 13.67 -2.09 -9.71
C VAL A 224 13.75 -3.07 -10.89
N ASP A 225 14.67 -4.01 -10.86
CA ASP A 225 14.84 -5.01 -11.93
C ASP A 225 13.64 -5.98 -11.99
N LEU A 226 13.14 -6.40 -10.83
CA LEU A 226 11.94 -7.22 -10.73
C LEU A 226 10.71 -6.51 -11.31
N GLU A 227 10.50 -5.25 -10.94
CA GLU A 227 9.37 -4.47 -11.44
C GLU A 227 9.50 -4.09 -12.92
N ARG A 228 10.72 -3.87 -13.41
CA ARG A 228 10.97 -3.76 -14.85
C ARG A 228 10.57 -5.03 -15.60
N ASN A 229 10.88 -6.20 -15.05
CA ASN A 229 10.47 -7.47 -15.61
C ASN A 229 8.94 -7.60 -15.67
N ASP A 230 8.25 -7.26 -14.58
CA ASP A 230 6.79 -7.29 -14.53
C ASP A 230 6.15 -6.36 -15.57
N LEU A 231 6.61 -5.12 -15.67
CA LEU A 231 6.10 -4.16 -16.64
C LEU A 231 6.42 -4.55 -18.09
N ASN A 232 7.58 -5.18 -18.36
CA ASN A 232 7.92 -5.64 -19.71
C ASN A 232 6.98 -6.71 -20.25
N ARG A 233 6.25 -7.42 -19.39
CA ARG A 233 5.26 -8.43 -19.81
C ARG A 233 4.03 -7.84 -20.49
N VAL A 234 3.73 -6.55 -20.22
CA VAL A 234 2.48 -5.90 -20.66
C VAL A 234 2.69 -4.53 -21.33
N CYS A 235 3.87 -3.97 -21.21
CA CYS A 235 4.19 -2.70 -21.84
C CYS A 235 4.78 -2.89 -23.25
N MET A 236 4.69 -1.85 -24.06
CA MET A 236 5.28 -1.80 -25.41
C MET A 236 6.79 -2.12 -25.32
N PRO A 237 7.33 -2.95 -26.20
CA PRO A 237 8.75 -3.25 -26.23
C PRO A 237 9.62 -1.99 -26.28
N GLY A 238 10.60 -1.91 -25.37
CA GLY A 238 11.53 -0.77 -25.29
C GLY A 238 10.96 0.48 -24.59
N SER A 239 9.70 0.46 -24.14
CA SER A 239 9.10 1.60 -23.42
C SER A 239 9.43 1.60 -21.93
N VAL A 240 9.76 0.45 -21.35
CA VAL A 240 10.04 0.34 -19.91
C VAL A 240 11.42 0.94 -19.59
N LYS A 241 11.41 1.95 -18.72
CA LYS A 241 12.61 2.72 -18.34
C LYS A 241 12.58 3.03 -16.85
N VAL A 242 13.76 3.12 -16.26
CA VAL A 242 13.94 3.73 -14.93
C VAL A 242 14.01 5.23 -15.14
N THR A 243 13.00 5.96 -14.69
CA THR A 243 12.89 7.41 -14.87
C THR A 243 13.54 8.18 -13.72
N GLU A 244 13.61 7.55 -12.56
CA GLU A 244 14.26 8.08 -11.38
C GLU A 244 14.97 6.96 -10.63
N MET A 245 16.20 7.20 -10.19
CA MET A 245 17.03 6.18 -9.52
C MET A 245 17.65 6.74 -8.26
N TYR A 246 17.45 6.05 -7.12
CA TYR A 246 18.04 6.38 -5.82
C TYR A 246 17.72 7.79 -5.30
N SER A 247 16.51 8.27 -5.51
CA SER A 247 16.07 9.56 -4.97
C SER A 247 15.68 9.45 -3.51
N ILE A 248 15.90 10.54 -2.75
CA ILE A 248 15.46 10.63 -1.36
C ILE A 248 14.15 11.40 -1.27
N GLU A 249 13.09 10.71 -0.86
CA GLU A 249 11.84 11.34 -0.46
C GLU A 249 11.84 11.69 1.02
N THR A 250 11.32 12.87 1.33
CA THR A 250 11.27 13.41 2.70
C THR A 250 9.83 13.44 3.19
N TYR A 251 9.54 12.65 4.21
CA TYR A 251 8.25 12.63 4.90
C TYR A 251 8.36 13.27 6.30
N ALA A 252 7.24 13.41 6.97
CA ALA A 252 7.19 14.03 8.28
C ALA A 252 8.09 13.32 9.32
N THR A 253 8.15 11.98 9.27
CA THR A 253 8.83 11.15 10.27
C THR A 253 10.07 10.43 9.75
N VAL A 254 10.21 10.29 8.43
CA VAL A 254 11.26 9.47 7.80
C VAL A 254 11.76 10.05 6.49
N PHE A 255 12.94 9.58 6.08
CA PHE A 255 13.45 9.61 4.71
C PHE A 255 13.32 8.24 4.09
N HIS A 256 12.93 8.18 2.81
CA HIS A 256 12.92 6.95 2.01
C HIS A 256 13.82 7.06 0.80
N LEU A 257 14.54 5.98 0.49
CA LEU A 257 15.24 5.83 -0.76
C LEU A 257 14.30 5.16 -1.77
N VAL A 258 14.03 5.85 -2.88
CA VAL A 258 13.04 5.45 -3.87
C VAL A 258 13.64 5.40 -5.27
N SER A 259 13.01 4.64 -6.14
CA SER A 259 13.24 4.68 -7.60
C SER A 259 11.91 4.67 -8.31
N GLU A 260 11.89 5.06 -9.59
CA GLU A 260 10.68 4.98 -10.40
C GLU A 260 10.93 4.23 -11.70
N VAL A 261 10.05 3.29 -12.01
CA VAL A 261 10.03 2.57 -13.29
C VAL A 261 8.74 2.93 -14.01
N GLN A 262 8.86 3.34 -15.26
CA GLN A 262 7.72 3.66 -16.12
C GLN A 262 7.74 2.83 -17.39
N GLY A 263 6.56 2.57 -17.94
CA GLY A 263 6.36 1.95 -19.24
C GLY A 263 5.08 2.43 -19.90
N ARG A 264 4.93 2.23 -21.18
CA ARG A 264 3.67 2.46 -21.89
C ARG A 264 2.97 1.13 -22.11
N LEU A 265 1.75 1.00 -21.61
CA LEU A 265 0.94 -0.21 -21.80
C LEU A 265 0.78 -0.50 -23.29
N ALA A 266 0.87 -1.75 -23.70
CA ALA A 266 0.66 -2.16 -25.09
C ALA A 266 -0.82 -1.95 -25.49
N GLU A 267 -1.07 -1.69 -26.77
CA GLU A 267 -2.42 -1.33 -27.26
C GLU A 267 -3.45 -2.44 -27.09
N ASP A 268 -3.01 -3.70 -27.11
CA ASP A 268 -3.83 -4.89 -26.89
C ASP A 268 -4.00 -5.27 -25.42
N LYS A 269 -3.44 -4.49 -24.48
CA LYS A 269 -3.44 -4.72 -23.05
C LYS A 269 -4.29 -3.71 -22.30
N ASN A 270 -4.81 -4.10 -21.15
CA ASN A 270 -5.64 -3.29 -20.28
C ASN A 270 -5.18 -3.38 -18.81
N VAL A 271 -5.93 -2.73 -17.90
CA VAL A 271 -5.59 -2.68 -16.46
C VAL A 271 -5.60 -4.06 -15.81
N VAL A 272 -6.41 -4.99 -16.28
CA VAL A 272 -6.46 -6.36 -15.73
C VAL A 272 -5.18 -7.10 -16.11
N ASP A 273 -4.75 -7.03 -17.38
CA ASP A 273 -3.48 -7.61 -17.83
C ASP A 273 -2.29 -7.04 -17.02
N LEU A 274 -2.33 -5.73 -16.71
CA LEU A 274 -1.30 -5.10 -15.87
C LEU A 274 -1.28 -5.65 -14.45
N LEU A 275 -2.45 -5.80 -13.83
CA LEU A 275 -2.56 -6.39 -12.49
C LEU A 275 -2.10 -7.84 -12.51
N GLU A 276 -2.51 -8.62 -13.50
CA GLU A 276 -2.07 -10.00 -13.65
C GLU A 276 -0.56 -10.13 -13.84
N ALA A 277 0.08 -9.19 -14.52
CA ALA A 277 1.53 -9.23 -14.73
C ALA A 277 2.33 -8.83 -13.47
N ALA A 278 1.84 -7.85 -12.71
CA ALA A 278 2.61 -7.22 -11.63
C ALA A 278 2.25 -7.70 -10.22
N PHE A 279 1.00 -8.20 -10.01
CA PHE A 279 0.55 -8.60 -8.68
C PHE A 279 0.93 -10.05 -8.34
N PRO A 280 1.38 -10.33 -7.09
CA PRO A 280 1.69 -9.37 -6.04
C PRO A 280 3.00 -8.60 -6.32
N GLY A 281 3.13 -7.42 -5.71
CA GLY A 281 4.28 -6.54 -5.92
C GLY A 281 5.61 -7.15 -5.48
N GLY A 282 6.70 -6.79 -6.17
CA GLY A 282 8.04 -7.28 -5.87
C GLY A 282 8.54 -6.93 -4.47
N SER A 283 8.23 -5.74 -3.99
CA SER A 283 8.64 -5.25 -2.66
C SER A 283 8.11 -6.08 -1.50
N ILE A 284 6.96 -6.76 -1.67
CA ILE A 284 6.30 -7.54 -0.62
C ILE A 284 6.46 -9.06 -0.80
N THR A 285 7.11 -9.51 -1.85
CA THR A 285 7.37 -10.92 -2.14
C THR A 285 8.86 -11.24 -2.00
N GLY A 286 9.58 -11.16 -3.07
CA GLY A 286 11.02 -11.42 -3.14
C GLY A 286 11.49 -11.64 -4.57
N ALA A 287 12.75 -12.05 -4.71
CA ALA A 287 13.37 -12.28 -6.00
C ALA A 287 14.16 -13.60 -5.99
N PRO A 288 13.92 -14.51 -6.97
CA PRO A 288 12.85 -14.53 -7.98
C PRO A 288 11.46 -14.64 -7.36
N LYS A 289 10.47 -13.89 -7.89
CA LYS A 289 9.15 -13.71 -7.28
C LYS A 289 8.44 -15.02 -6.92
N LEU A 290 8.27 -15.90 -7.90
CA LEU A 290 7.53 -17.16 -7.71
C LEU A 290 8.21 -18.04 -6.66
N ARG A 291 9.54 -18.21 -6.76
CA ARG A 291 10.27 -19.03 -5.79
C ARG A 291 10.21 -18.45 -4.37
N ALA A 292 10.29 -17.14 -4.24
CA ALA A 292 10.12 -16.47 -2.94
C ALA A 292 8.72 -16.69 -2.37
N MET A 293 7.68 -16.64 -3.18
CA MET A 293 6.30 -16.94 -2.76
C MET A 293 6.14 -18.41 -2.30
N GLU A 294 6.75 -19.36 -3.01
CA GLU A 294 6.76 -20.77 -2.61
C GLU A 294 7.43 -20.96 -1.23
N ILE A 295 8.60 -20.34 -1.02
CA ILE A 295 9.34 -20.43 0.24
C ILE A 295 8.58 -19.75 1.39
N ILE A 296 7.93 -18.60 1.16
CA ILE A 296 7.07 -17.95 2.16
C ILE A 296 5.93 -18.87 2.60
N GLU A 297 5.38 -19.67 1.70
CA GLU A 297 4.35 -20.67 2.01
C GLU A 297 4.92 -21.95 2.67
N GLU A 298 6.22 -22.19 2.58
CA GLU A 298 6.89 -23.30 3.26
C GLU A 298 7.15 -23.03 4.74
N LEU A 299 7.35 -21.76 5.09
CA LEU A 299 7.79 -21.29 6.39
C LEU A 299 6.63 -20.78 7.25
#